data_dc03a129cd80b520808b665cfe95c5f5
#
_entry.id   dc03a129cd80b520808b665cfe95c5f5
#
_cell.length_a   1.000
_cell.length_b   1.000
_cell.length_c   1.000
_cell.angle_alpha   90.00
_cell.angle_beta   90.00
_cell.angle_gamma   90.00
#
_symmetry.space_group_name_H-M   'P 1'
#
loop_
_entity.id
_entity.type
_entity.pdbx_description
1 polymer ?
#
loop_
_entity_poly.entity_id
_entity_poly.type
_entity_poly.pdbx_seq_one_letter_code
_entity_poly.pdbx_strand_id
1 'polypeptide(L)'
;MTRKPYRLAATTLALLLTAPLFTACDADQALDCGKRAISLTGDVQDLADSAINVGQITDESRRKHTVEALKKVADDAKKIRQDGGDKIDAAADRLSKAVNNAIDRVTKGKQPDVKPITDAAADIGKACADA
;
A
#
# COMPACT_ATOMS: atom_id res chain seq x y z
N MET A 1 29.85 -64.02 9.25
CA MET A 1 29.31 -62.70 9.65
C MET A 1 29.96 -61.62 8.78
N THR A 2 29.30 -61.26 7.69
CA THR A 2 29.79 -60.30 6.69
C THR A 2 29.07 -58.98 6.91
N ARG A 3 29.80 -57.98 7.42
CA ARG A 3 29.31 -56.63 7.54
C ARG A 3 29.44 -55.94 6.19
N LYS A 4 28.33 -55.62 5.55
CA LYS A 4 28.25 -54.76 4.36
C LYS A 4 28.50 -53.31 4.75
N PRO A 5 29.45 -52.59 4.15
CA PRO A 5 29.57 -51.15 4.37
C PRO A 5 28.55 -50.43 3.56
N TYR A 6 27.66 -49.70 4.25
CA TYR A 6 26.72 -48.76 3.60
C TYR A 6 27.54 -47.57 3.11
N ARG A 7 27.69 -47.45 1.81
CA ARG A 7 28.23 -46.26 1.17
C ARG A 7 27.13 -45.18 1.24
N LEU A 8 27.27 -44.24 2.16
CA LEU A 8 26.51 -43.01 2.20
C LEU A 8 26.90 -42.16 0.97
N ALA A 9 26.09 -42.18 -0.06
CA ALA A 9 26.17 -41.22 -1.14
C ALA A 9 25.65 -39.89 -0.63
N ALA A 10 26.57 -39.00 -0.30
CA ALA A 10 26.24 -37.60 -0.01
C ALA A 10 25.88 -36.94 -1.33
N THR A 11 24.57 -36.83 -1.63
CA THR A 11 24.06 -35.98 -2.67
C THR A 11 24.12 -34.54 -2.17
N THR A 12 25.16 -33.84 -2.55
CA THR A 12 25.24 -32.39 -2.42
C THR A 12 24.25 -31.77 -3.37
N LEU A 13 23.10 -31.37 -2.84
CA LEU A 13 22.11 -30.56 -3.54
C LEU A 13 22.69 -29.14 -3.65
N ALA A 14 23.35 -28.85 -4.79
CA ALA A 14 23.73 -27.49 -5.14
C ALA A 14 22.46 -26.69 -5.43
N LEU A 15 21.91 -26.00 -4.43
CA LEU A 15 20.95 -24.95 -4.59
C LEU A 15 21.64 -23.80 -5.32
N LEU A 16 21.51 -23.78 -6.64
CA LEU A 16 21.76 -22.59 -7.45
C LEU A 16 20.73 -21.54 -7.05
N LEU A 17 21.08 -20.73 -6.06
CA LEU A 17 20.43 -19.44 -5.82
C LEU A 17 20.75 -18.56 -7.03
N THR A 18 19.92 -18.65 -8.06
CA THR A 18 19.83 -17.59 -9.05
C THR A 18 19.18 -16.39 -8.36
N ALA A 19 19.99 -15.61 -7.66
CA ALA A 19 19.57 -14.28 -7.23
C ALA A 19 19.31 -13.47 -8.50
N PRO A 20 18.09 -12.93 -8.71
CA PRO A 20 17.89 -12.00 -9.78
C PRO A 20 18.84 -10.82 -9.51
N LEU A 21 19.66 -10.49 -10.47
CA LEU A 21 20.47 -9.29 -10.46
C LEU A 21 19.53 -8.08 -10.58
N PHE A 22 18.91 -7.72 -9.45
CA PHE A 22 18.30 -6.41 -9.34
C PHE A 22 19.46 -5.41 -9.33
N THR A 23 19.49 -4.53 -10.32
CA THR A 23 20.38 -3.38 -10.28
C THR A 23 20.07 -2.61 -8.99
N ALA A 24 21.09 -2.19 -8.25
CA ALA A 24 20.95 -1.61 -6.91
C ALA A 24 19.98 -0.40 -6.88
N CYS A 25 19.82 0.32 -7.99
CA CYS A 25 18.90 1.45 -8.12
C CYS A 25 17.42 1.00 -8.08
N ASP A 26 17.06 -0.14 -8.68
CA ASP A 26 15.67 -0.63 -8.70
C ASP A 26 15.26 -1.19 -7.33
N ALA A 27 16.19 -1.77 -6.57
CA ALA A 27 15.94 -2.30 -5.24
C ALA A 27 15.59 -1.20 -4.23
N ASP A 28 16.28 -0.07 -4.26
CA ASP A 28 16.02 1.06 -3.36
C ASP A 28 14.66 1.70 -3.66
N GLN A 29 14.30 1.86 -4.92
CA GLN A 29 12.99 2.39 -5.33
C GLN A 29 11.84 1.45 -4.92
N ALA A 30 12.01 0.15 -5.12
CA ALA A 30 11.02 -0.84 -4.70
C ALA A 30 10.82 -0.86 -3.18
N LEU A 31 11.91 -0.72 -2.40
CA LEU A 31 11.85 -0.62 -0.94
C LEU A 31 11.15 0.65 -0.48
N ASP A 32 11.42 1.79 -1.08
CA ASP A 32 10.79 3.06 -0.73
C ASP A 32 9.31 3.07 -1.11
N CYS A 33 8.96 2.53 -2.28
CA CYS A 33 7.58 2.32 -2.68
C CYS A 33 6.84 1.43 -1.68
N GLY A 34 7.44 0.29 -1.30
CA GLY A 34 6.87 -0.64 -0.33
C GLY A 34 6.64 0.00 1.05
N LYS A 35 7.60 0.73 1.58
CA LYS A 35 7.48 1.45 2.86
C LYS A 35 6.36 2.48 2.83
N ARG A 36 6.26 3.25 1.75
CA ARG A 36 5.20 4.25 1.57
C ARG A 36 3.83 3.60 1.39
N ALA A 37 3.75 2.47 0.69
CA ALA A 37 2.51 1.71 0.56
C ALA A 37 2.02 1.16 1.91
N ILE A 38 2.91 0.71 2.78
CA ILE A 38 2.59 0.27 4.14
C ILE A 38 2.07 1.45 4.98
N SER A 39 2.74 2.60 4.92
CA SER A 39 2.30 3.82 5.62
C SER A 39 0.92 4.27 5.13
N LEU A 40 0.72 4.27 3.82
CA LEU A 40 -0.57 4.61 3.20
C LEU A 40 -1.68 3.65 3.65
N THR A 41 -1.41 2.36 3.72
CA THR A 41 -2.38 1.37 4.20
C THR A 41 -2.76 1.63 5.66
N GLY A 42 -1.81 1.99 6.51
CA GLY A 42 -2.07 2.38 7.90
C GLY A 42 -2.97 3.62 7.98
N ASP A 43 -2.67 4.66 7.23
CA ASP A 43 -3.46 5.89 7.19
C ASP A 43 -4.88 5.66 6.66
N VAL A 44 -5.05 4.76 5.70
CA VAL A 44 -6.37 4.36 5.17
C VAL A 44 -7.17 3.55 6.18
N GLN A 45 -6.52 2.68 6.96
CA GLN A 45 -7.17 1.95 8.05
C GLN A 45 -7.64 2.90 9.15
N ASP A 46 -6.80 3.83 9.59
CA ASP A 46 -7.16 4.85 10.58
C ASP A 46 -8.33 5.71 10.08
N LEU A 47 -8.34 6.04 8.79
CA LEU A 47 -9.45 6.75 8.16
C LEU A 47 -10.73 5.92 8.16
N ALA A 48 -10.65 4.64 7.84
CA ALA A 48 -11.81 3.74 7.85
C ALA A 48 -12.41 3.62 9.25
N ASP A 49 -11.58 3.45 10.27
CA ASP A 49 -12.01 3.38 11.67
C ASP A 49 -12.66 4.70 12.13
N SER A 50 -12.12 5.84 11.67
CA SER A 50 -12.69 7.16 11.94
C SER A 50 -14.03 7.36 11.23
N ALA A 51 -14.18 6.90 10.00
CA ALA A 51 -15.38 7.11 9.18
C ALA A 51 -16.58 6.26 9.61
N ILE A 52 -16.36 5.15 10.31
CA ILE A 52 -17.41 4.26 10.82
C ILE A 52 -18.18 4.87 11.98
N ASN A 53 -17.60 5.82 12.71
CA ASN A 53 -18.27 6.51 13.80
C ASN A 53 -19.29 7.54 13.27
N VAL A 54 -20.57 7.18 13.33
CA VAL A 54 -21.70 8.00 12.86
C VAL A 54 -21.73 9.42 13.45
N GLY A 55 -21.17 9.63 14.64
CA GLY A 55 -21.00 10.94 15.26
C GLY A 55 -19.99 11.88 14.60
N GLN A 56 -19.17 11.37 13.68
CA GLN A 56 -18.13 12.14 13.00
C GLN A 56 -18.69 13.15 11.98
N ILE A 57 -19.89 12.90 11.44
CA ILE A 57 -20.47 13.72 10.37
C ILE A 57 -21.21 14.92 10.90
N THR A 58 -21.78 14.80 12.11
CA THR A 58 -22.59 15.85 12.77
C THR A 58 -21.75 16.87 13.51
N ASP A 59 -20.53 16.55 13.89
CA ASP A 59 -19.60 17.43 14.61
C ASP A 59 -18.60 18.07 13.62
N GLU A 60 -18.55 19.39 13.60
CA GLU A 60 -17.66 20.15 12.71
C GLU A 60 -16.17 19.87 12.98
N SER A 61 -15.79 19.73 14.24
CA SER A 61 -14.41 19.42 14.62
C SER A 61 -13.98 18.05 14.07
N ARG A 62 -14.85 17.06 14.19
CA ARG A 62 -14.59 15.70 13.68
C ARG A 62 -14.56 15.66 12.16
N ARG A 63 -15.40 16.44 11.48
CA ARG A 63 -15.33 16.59 10.02
C ARG A 63 -14.00 17.16 9.57
N LYS A 64 -13.48 18.16 10.26
CA LYS A 64 -12.13 18.70 9.99
C LYS A 64 -11.05 17.63 10.11
N HIS A 65 -11.05 16.84 11.16
CA HIS A 65 -10.10 15.73 11.34
C HIS A 65 -10.20 14.69 10.22
N THR A 66 -11.41 14.35 9.79
CA THR A 66 -11.61 13.42 8.66
C THR A 66 -11.05 14.00 7.35
N VAL A 67 -11.30 15.28 7.09
CA VAL A 67 -10.75 15.97 5.90
C VAL A 67 -9.23 16.05 5.95
N GLU A 68 -8.64 16.31 7.10
CA GLU A 68 -7.18 16.32 7.28
C GLU A 68 -6.57 14.93 7.03
N ALA A 69 -7.18 13.87 7.55
CA ALA A 69 -6.77 12.49 7.30
C ALA A 69 -6.86 12.13 5.80
N LEU A 70 -7.94 12.54 5.12
CA LEU A 70 -8.12 12.36 3.69
C LEU A 70 -7.05 13.12 2.88
N LYS A 71 -6.73 14.34 3.25
CA LYS A 71 -5.65 15.13 2.62
C LYS A 71 -4.30 14.45 2.78
N LYS A 72 -4.01 13.90 3.95
CA LYS A 72 -2.78 13.15 4.21
C LYS A 72 -2.66 11.95 3.28
N VAL A 73 -3.72 11.17 3.13
CA VAL A 73 -3.77 10.05 2.17
C VAL A 73 -3.51 10.52 0.74
N ALA A 74 -4.09 11.66 0.33
CA ALA A 74 -3.84 12.24 -0.99
C ALA A 74 -2.39 12.68 -1.18
N ASP A 75 -1.78 13.29 -0.17
CA ASP A 75 -0.37 13.72 -0.23
C ASP A 75 0.59 12.52 -0.28
N ASP A 76 0.31 11.46 0.45
CA ASP A 76 1.10 10.23 0.38
C ASP A 76 0.96 9.55 -0.98
N ALA A 77 -0.23 9.56 -1.58
CA ALA A 77 -0.44 9.10 -2.95
C ALA A 77 0.40 9.88 -3.97
N LYS A 78 0.49 11.21 -3.83
CA LYS A 78 1.34 12.05 -4.69
C LYS A 78 2.82 11.73 -4.56
N LYS A 79 3.29 11.47 -3.34
CA LYS A 79 4.70 11.08 -3.10
C LYS A 79 5.01 9.73 -3.74
N ILE A 80 4.12 8.76 -3.60
CA ILE A 80 4.27 7.44 -4.22
C ILE A 80 4.31 7.56 -5.74
N ARG A 81 3.48 8.44 -6.33
CA ARG A 81 3.46 8.71 -7.76
C ARG A 81 4.79 9.24 -8.29
N GLN A 82 5.49 10.09 -7.53
CA GLN A 82 6.79 10.62 -7.92
C GLN A 82 7.88 9.55 -8.01
N ASP A 83 7.75 8.49 -7.25
CA ASP A 83 8.73 7.40 -7.16
C ASP A 83 8.34 6.18 -8.03
N GLY A 84 7.15 6.19 -8.62
CA GLY A 84 6.56 5.04 -9.33
C GLY A 84 6.54 5.18 -10.84
N GLY A 85 6.37 4.05 -11.52
CA GLY A 85 6.13 3.99 -12.95
C GLY A 85 4.64 4.07 -13.30
N ASP A 86 4.31 3.90 -14.58
CA ASP A 86 2.97 4.05 -15.15
C ASP A 86 1.85 3.29 -14.41
N LYS A 87 2.16 2.11 -13.88
CA LYS A 87 1.19 1.31 -13.12
C LYS A 87 0.81 1.97 -11.79
N ILE A 88 1.79 2.58 -11.12
CA ILE A 88 1.59 3.30 -9.88
C ILE A 88 0.85 4.61 -10.14
N ASP A 89 1.15 5.30 -11.22
CA ASP A 89 0.45 6.52 -11.64
C ASP A 89 -1.05 6.28 -11.78
N ALA A 90 -1.47 5.21 -12.46
CA ALA A 90 -2.88 4.90 -12.63
C ALA A 90 -3.59 4.57 -11.30
N ALA A 91 -2.93 3.85 -10.40
CA ALA A 91 -3.47 3.53 -9.08
C ALA A 91 -3.52 4.77 -8.18
N ALA A 92 -2.50 5.63 -8.21
CA ALA A 92 -2.45 6.90 -7.49
C ALA A 92 -3.52 7.89 -7.98
N ASP A 93 -3.80 7.93 -9.27
CA ASP A 93 -4.89 8.75 -9.82
C ASP A 93 -6.26 8.27 -9.35
N ARG A 94 -6.48 6.97 -9.30
CA ARG A 94 -7.72 6.39 -8.74
C ARG A 94 -7.88 6.74 -7.27
N LEU A 95 -6.81 6.63 -6.49
CA LEU A 95 -6.82 7.00 -5.08
C LEU A 95 -7.12 8.49 -4.89
N SER A 96 -6.48 9.36 -5.66
CA SER A 96 -6.72 10.82 -5.60
C SER A 96 -8.16 11.16 -5.92
N LYS A 97 -8.78 10.53 -6.92
CA LYS A 97 -10.20 10.72 -7.26
C LYS A 97 -11.10 10.23 -6.14
N ALA A 98 -10.84 9.08 -5.57
CA ALA A 98 -11.63 8.52 -4.47
C ALA A 98 -11.55 9.41 -3.22
N VAL A 99 -10.37 9.93 -2.89
CA VAL A 99 -10.16 10.86 -1.77
C VAL A 99 -10.89 12.17 -2.01
N ASN A 100 -10.80 12.77 -3.19
CA ASN A 100 -11.50 14.01 -3.52
C ASN A 100 -13.03 13.85 -3.41
N ASN A 101 -13.56 12.73 -3.87
CA ASN A 101 -14.99 12.41 -3.72
C ASN A 101 -15.38 12.27 -2.25
N ALA A 102 -14.54 11.64 -1.43
CA ALA A 102 -14.78 11.51 0.00
C ALA A 102 -14.75 12.87 0.71
N ILE A 103 -13.79 13.74 0.38
CA ILE A 103 -13.71 15.11 0.91
C ILE A 103 -14.98 15.90 0.57
N ASP A 104 -15.44 15.84 -0.68
CA ASP A 104 -16.65 16.52 -1.11
C ASP A 104 -17.89 16.05 -0.33
N ARG A 105 -18.00 14.75 -0.11
CA ARG A 105 -19.10 14.18 0.69
C ARG A 105 -19.05 14.64 2.15
N VAL A 106 -17.87 14.55 2.79
CA VAL A 106 -17.69 14.98 4.19
C VAL A 106 -17.97 16.47 4.36
N THR A 107 -17.52 17.32 3.42
CA THR A 107 -17.77 18.76 3.43
C THR A 107 -19.27 19.08 3.34
N LYS A 108 -20.04 18.25 2.62
CA LYS A 108 -21.49 18.33 2.51
C LYS A 108 -22.25 17.66 3.66
N GLY A 109 -21.56 17.21 4.70
CA GLY A 109 -22.14 16.50 5.84
C GLY A 109 -22.62 15.09 5.53
N LYS A 110 -22.10 14.47 4.46
CA LYS A 110 -22.41 13.10 4.06
C LYS A 110 -21.28 12.16 4.45
N GLN A 111 -21.64 10.92 4.76
CA GLN A 111 -20.65 9.89 5.08
C GLN A 111 -19.74 9.61 3.87
N PRO A 112 -18.40 9.59 4.06
CA PRO A 112 -17.48 9.27 2.98
C PRO A 112 -17.61 7.79 2.57
N ASP A 113 -17.43 7.53 1.28
CA ASP A 113 -17.25 6.16 0.80
C ASP A 113 -15.76 5.78 0.86
N VAL A 114 -15.41 4.93 1.81
CA VAL A 114 -14.01 4.54 2.08
C VAL A 114 -13.58 3.37 1.20
N LYS A 115 -14.52 2.61 0.66
CA LYS A 115 -14.22 1.42 -0.13
C LYS A 115 -13.35 1.70 -1.36
N PRO A 116 -13.64 2.71 -2.20
CA PRO A 116 -12.76 3.03 -3.34
C PRO A 116 -11.35 3.47 -2.91
N ILE A 117 -11.22 4.10 -1.73
CA ILE A 117 -9.92 4.49 -1.17
C ILE A 117 -9.13 3.26 -0.77
N THR A 118 -9.76 2.31 -0.07
CA THR A 118 -9.13 1.06 0.34
C THR A 118 -8.71 0.21 -0.87
N ASP A 119 -9.57 0.09 -1.87
CA ASP A 119 -9.30 -0.67 -3.09
C ASP A 119 -8.11 -0.06 -3.86
N ALA A 120 -8.09 1.27 -4.02
CA ALA A 120 -7.01 1.97 -4.71
C ALA A 120 -5.67 1.90 -3.93
N ALA A 121 -5.70 1.97 -2.61
CA ALA A 121 -4.51 1.78 -1.77
C ALA A 121 -3.93 0.36 -1.90
N ALA A 122 -4.79 -0.66 -1.95
CA ALA A 122 -4.39 -2.04 -2.20
C ALA A 122 -3.76 -2.21 -3.58
N ASP A 123 -4.28 -1.55 -4.61
CA ASP A 123 -3.70 -1.56 -5.96
C ASP A 123 -2.32 -0.92 -6.00
N ILE A 124 -2.09 0.16 -5.25
CA ILE A 124 -0.76 0.75 -5.07
C ILE A 124 0.20 -0.25 -4.42
N GLY A 125 -0.23 -0.93 -3.37
CA GLY A 125 0.57 -1.96 -2.71
C GLY A 125 1.00 -3.08 -3.66
N LYS A 126 0.10 -3.55 -4.50
CA LYS A 126 0.38 -4.56 -5.54
C LYS A 126 1.35 -4.02 -6.59
N ALA A 127 1.13 -2.80 -7.08
CA ALA A 127 2.00 -2.17 -8.07
C ALA A 127 3.43 -2.00 -7.55
N CYS A 128 3.61 -1.64 -6.26
CA CYS A 128 4.93 -1.59 -5.61
C CYS A 128 5.60 -2.96 -5.50
N ALA A 129 4.84 -4.01 -5.24
CA ALA A 129 5.35 -5.38 -5.14
C ALA A 129 5.79 -5.94 -6.51
N ASP A 130 5.16 -5.48 -7.59
CA ASP A 130 5.43 -5.91 -8.98
C ASP A 130 6.50 -5.04 -9.68
N ALA A 131 7.01 -4.05 -8.98
CA ALA A 131 8.01 -3.11 -9.53
C ALA A 131 9.48 -3.65 -9.40
#